data_30b12d33216ffa195e01a8b2bff81685
#
_entry.id   30b12d33216ffa195e01a8b2bff81685
#
_cell.length_a   1.000
_cell.length_b   1.000
_cell.length_c   1.000
_cell.angle_alpha   90.00
_cell.angle_beta   90.00
_cell.angle_gamma   90.00
#
_symmetry.space_group_name_H-M   'P 1'
#
loop_
_entity.id
_entity.type
_entity.pdbx_description
1 polymer ?
#
loop_
_entity_poly.entity_id
_entity_poly.type
_entity_poly.pdbx_seq_one_letter_code
_entity_poly.pdbx_strand_id
1 'polypeptide(L)'
;MSLLGFALYSTHDIVIKYLGSFYSPFQILFFSVLFSFPLVTLYLVRNPRAGSLWPHYPSLMLIRVLAISLTGFCAFFAFSVLPLAQTYALLFLTPVLITALSIPILGETVGLYRWCAIIVGFVGVLVVLEPNSTVLNVGHLACLGAVAASATNALITRKIGQREKTSVMLIYPLIGNFLIMGMIMPFVYEPMPLAHLGGIALISLLGFLAMFCITLAFKEASAGVVAPMQYSQIIWAGIFGTIFFHQDLSWTFVGGALLIVSSGLYIGRREWTKAGSFKPVLSTGTFRPDSGLRPRFLLSRAFRK
;
A
#
# COMPACT_ATOMS: atom_id res chain seq x y z
N MET A 1 6.08 6.43 -9.53
CA MET A 1 6.37 5.57 -8.36
C MET A 1 5.22 4.63 -8.03
N SER A 2 3.98 5.12 -7.74
CA SER A 2 2.86 4.25 -7.36
C SER A 2 2.49 3.18 -8.39
N LEU A 3 2.36 3.55 -9.68
CA LEU A 3 2.09 2.57 -10.75
C LEU A 3 3.14 1.47 -10.83
N LEU A 4 4.43 1.82 -10.70
CA LEU A 4 5.51 0.85 -10.66
C LEU A 4 5.37 -0.07 -9.43
N GLY A 5 5.07 0.48 -8.26
CA GLY A 5 4.86 -0.29 -7.05
C GLY A 5 3.70 -1.30 -7.19
N PHE A 6 2.59 -0.90 -7.78
CA PHE A 6 1.46 -1.80 -8.01
C PHE A 6 1.73 -2.86 -9.08
N ALA A 7 2.50 -2.55 -10.13
CA ALA A 7 2.95 -3.54 -11.12
C ALA A 7 3.87 -4.60 -10.48
N LEU A 8 4.80 -4.18 -9.61
CA LEU A 8 5.66 -5.08 -8.85
C LEU A 8 4.85 -5.98 -7.90
N TYR A 9 3.83 -5.43 -7.20
CA TYR A 9 2.93 -6.25 -6.39
C TYR A 9 2.15 -7.26 -7.22
N SER A 10 1.64 -6.88 -8.39
CA SER A 10 0.91 -7.83 -9.24
C SER A 10 1.78 -9.01 -9.68
N THR A 11 3.05 -8.75 -9.98
CA THR A 11 4.01 -9.83 -10.32
C THR A 11 4.33 -10.69 -9.09
N HIS A 12 4.52 -10.08 -7.92
CA HIS A 12 4.72 -10.75 -6.65
C HIS A 12 3.53 -11.69 -6.31
N ASP A 13 2.29 -11.24 -6.54
CA ASP A 13 1.07 -11.97 -6.17
C ASP A 13 0.87 -13.25 -7.00
N ILE A 14 1.44 -13.32 -8.24
CA ILE A 14 1.47 -14.57 -9.04
C ILE A 14 2.26 -15.64 -8.31
N VAL A 15 3.45 -15.27 -7.81
CA VAL A 15 4.32 -16.22 -7.13
C VAL A 15 3.69 -16.66 -5.81
N ILE A 16 3.00 -15.76 -5.09
CA ILE A 16 2.24 -16.12 -3.89
C ILE A 16 1.15 -17.12 -4.23
N LYS A 17 0.37 -16.85 -5.30
CA LYS A 17 -0.71 -17.76 -5.71
C LYS A 17 -0.16 -19.16 -6.06
N TYR A 18 0.96 -19.23 -6.75
CA TYR A 18 1.62 -20.50 -7.07
C TYR A 18 2.09 -21.24 -5.81
N LEU A 19 2.84 -20.57 -4.94
CA LEU A 19 3.36 -21.17 -3.71
C LEU A 19 2.28 -21.45 -2.67
N GLY A 20 1.20 -20.69 -2.67
CA GLY A 20 0.05 -20.85 -1.78
C GLY A 20 -0.74 -22.15 -2.00
N SER A 21 -0.51 -22.87 -3.13
CA SER A 21 -1.04 -24.21 -3.34
C SER A 21 -0.24 -25.30 -2.61
N PHE A 22 0.97 -24.99 -2.13
CA PHE A 22 1.87 -25.94 -1.47
C PHE A 22 2.09 -25.61 0.01
N TYR A 23 2.06 -24.32 0.38
CA TYR A 23 2.47 -23.85 1.71
C TYR A 23 1.43 -22.94 2.34
N SER A 24 1.42 -22.92 3.68
CA SER A 24 0.58 -22.01 4.41
C SER A 24 0.97 -20.53 4.18
N PRO A 25 0.00 -19.59 4.20
CA PRO A 25 0.29 -18.16 4.09
C PRO A 25 1.28 -17.65 5.15
N PHE A 26 1.24 -18.21 6.36
CA PHE A 26 2.17 -17.85 7.44
C PHE A 26 3.62 -18.17 7.08
N GLN A 27 3.86 -19.35 6.49
CA GLN A 27 5.18 -19.80 6.09
C GLN A 27 5.73 -18.96 4.94
N ILE A 28 4.92 -18.71 3.89
CA ILE A 28 5.31 -17.86 2.76
C ILE A 28 5.65 -16.46 3.26
N LEU A 29 4.82 -15.88 4.11
CA LEU A 29 5.04 -14.53 4.63
C LEU A 29 6.28 -14.46 5.54
N PHE A 30 6.49 -15.46 6.42
CA PHE A 30 7.66 -15.53 7.27
C PHE A 30 8.96 -15.52 6.47
N PHE A 31 9.11 -16.44 5.52
CA PHE A 31 10.32 -16.52 4.71
C PHE A 31 10.49 -15.33 3.76
N SER A 32 9.39 -14.76 3.23
CA SER A 32 9.49 -13.55 2.41
C SER A 32 9.99 -12.36 3.20
N VAL A 33 9.56 -12.23 4.46
CA VAL A 33 10.08 -11.22 5.39
C VAL A 33 11.54 -11.49 5.74
N LEU A 34 11.90 -12.74 6.03
CA LEU A 34 13.28 -13.15 6.33
C LEU A 34 14.23 -12.76 5.19
N PHE A 35 13.89 -13.07 3.94
CA PHE A 35 14.70 -12.68 2.79
C PHE A 35 14.67 -11.18 2.47
N SER A 36 13.73 -10.43 3.05
CA SER A 36 13.69 -8.96 2.92
C SER A 36 14.69 -8.25 3.85
N PHE A 37 15.18 -8.89 4.92
CA PHE A 37 16.15 -8.28 5.84
C PHE A 37 17.45 -7.84 5.17
N PRO A 38 18.12 -8.64 4.33
CA PRO A 38 19.31 -8.20 3.61
C PRO A 38 19.05 -6.97 2.74
N LEU A 39 17.89 -6.89 2.10
CA LEU A 39 17.51 -5.75 1.24
C LEU A 39 17.33 -4.47 2.06
N VAL A 40 16.65 -4.56 3.20
CA VAL A 40 16.48 -3.42 4.12
C VAL A 40 17.81 -3.02 4.73
N THR A 41 18.65 -3.97 5.12
CA THR A 41 20.00 -3.71 5.66
C THR A 41 20.87 -2.97 4.63
N LEU A 42 20.85 -3.41 3.36
CA LEU A 42 21.56 -2.73 2.28
C LEU A 42 21.05 -1.30 2.06
N TYR A 43 19.73 -1.10 2.13
CA TYR A 43 19.14 0.24 2.06
C TYR A 43 19.61 1.14 3.19
N LEU A 44 19.69 0.62 4.43
CA LEU A 44 20.15 1.38 5.59
C LEU A 44 21.64 1.74 5.51
N VAL A 45 22.49 0.79 5.12
CA VAL A 45 23.94 1.01 4.97
C VAL A 45 24.22 2.09 3.91
N ARG A 46 23.46 2.08 2.82
CA ARG A 46 23.58 3.10 1.76
C ARG A 46 23.03 4.46 2.15
N ASN A 47 22.24 4.55 3.23
CA ASN A 47 21.66 5.78 3.73
C ASN A 47 22.03 6.04 5.19
N PRO A 48 23.34 6.29 5.50
CA PRO A 48 23.83 6.43 6.88
C PRO A 48 23.25 7.65 7.63
N ARG A 49 22.61 8.59 6.93
CA ARG A 49 21.88 9.72 7.53
C ARG A 49 20.52 9.35 8.13
N ALA A 50 20.21 8.06 8.20
CA ALA A 50 18.97 7.57 8.81
C ALA A 50 18.78 8.06 10.28
N GLY A 51 19.86 8.44 10.98
CA GLY A 51 19.82 8.94 12.38
C GLY A 51 19.15 7.93 13.32
N SER A 52 18.49 8.39 14.39
CA SER A 52 17.76 7.50 15.30
C SER A 52 16.70 6.67 14.57
N LEU A 53 16.67 5.37 14.83
CA LEU A 53 15.62 4.44 14.35
C LEU A 53 14.42 4.39 15.30
N TRP A 54 14.40 5.20 16.34
CA TRP A 54 13.27 5.28 17.27
C TRP A 54 12.10 6.04 16.63
N PRO A 55 10.86 5.48 16.64
CA PRO A 55 9.71 6.13 16.02
C PRO A 55 9.26 7.35 16.86
N HIS A 56 8.84 8.41 16.18
CA HIS A 56 8.25 9.58 16.84
C HIS A 56 6.83 9.27 17.37
N TYR A 57 6.12 8.34 16.74
CA TYR A 57 4.76 7.94 17.09
C TYR A 57 4.68 6.43 17.32
N PRO A 58 5.18 5.90 18.47
CA PRO A 58 5.30 4.45 18.70
C PRO A 58 3.94 3.73 18.68
N SER A 59 2.88 4.31 19.23
CA SER A 59 1.54 3.72 19.22
C SER A 59 0.95 3.58 17.83
N LEU A 60 1.06 4.62 16.99
CA LEU A 60 0.60 4.55 15.60
C LEU A 60 1.47 3.60 14.78
N MET A 61 2.76 3.52 15.07
CA MET A 61 3.65 2.56 14.43
C MET A 61 3.28 1.11 14.80
N LEU A 62 2.92 0.84 16.06
CA LEU A 62 2.44 -0.48 16.48
C LEU A 62 1.14 -0.86 15.74
N ILE A 63 0.15 0.03 15.70
CA ILE A 63 -1.10 -0.21 14.95
C ILE A 63 -0.78 -0.47 13.47
N ARG A 64 0.16 0.27 12.88
CA ARG A 64 0.60 0.08 11.50
C ARG A 64 1.26 -1.28 11.28
N VAL A 65 2.10 -1.73 12.20
CA VAL A 65 2.71 -3.08 12.17
C VAL A 65 1.64 -4.16 12.18
N LEU A 66 0.70 -4.09 13.12
CA LEU A 66 -0.41 -5.04 13.19
C LEU A 66 -1.29 -5.02 11.93
N ALA A 67 -1.58 -3.83 11.40
CA ALA A 67 -2.35 -3.67 10.18
C ALA A 67 -1.63 -4.30 8.97
N ILE A 68 -0.32 -4.10 8.82
CA ILE A 68 0.46 -4.70 7.73
C ILE A 68 0.53 -6.22 7.88
N SER A 69 0.75 -6.74 9.09
CA SER A 69 0.78 -8.19 9.35
C SER A 69 -0.58 -8.83 9.02
N LEU A 70 -1.67 -8.21 9.44
CA LEU A 70 -3.03 -8.68 9.15
C LEU A 70 -3.32 -8.60 7.63
N THR A 71 -2.93 -7.52 6.97
CA THR A 71 -3.07 -7.38 5.51
C THR A 71 -2.33 -8.50 4.79
N GLY A 72 -1.06 -8.74 5.15
CA GLY A 72 -0.23 -9.77 4.53
C GLY A 72 -0.82 -11.15 4.69
N PHE A 73 -1.18 -11.54 5.91
CA PHE A 73 -1.81 -12.84 6.20
C PHE A 73 -3.12 -13.01 5.41
N CYS A 74 -4.03 -12.05 5.54
CA CYS A 74 -5.35 -12.12 4.91
C CYS A 74 -5.25 -12.12 3.38
N ALA A 75 -4.38 -11.30 2.79
CA ALA A 75 -4.19 -11.25 1.34
C ALA A 75 -3.54 -12.54 0.81
N PHE A 76 -2.48 -13.05 1.46
CA PHE A 76 -1.82 -14.29 1.04
C PHE A 76 -2.79 -15.48 1.11
N PHE A 77 -3.57 -15.56 2.19
CA PHE A 77 -4.63 -16.58 2.30
C PHE A 77 -5.67 -16.43 1.20
N ALA A 78 -6.14 -15.21 0.91
CA ALA A 78 -7.11 -14.99 -0.14
C ALA A 78 -6.56 -15.38 -1.53
N PHE A 79 -5.31 -15.00 -1.85
CA PHE A 79 -4.66 -15.40 -3.10
C PHE A 79 -4.48 -16.91 -3.24
N SER A 80 -4.29 -17.65 -2.14
CA SER A 80 -4.16 -19.11 -2.19
C SER A 80 -5.48 -19.81 -2.52
N VAL A 81 -6.62 -19.29 -2.04
CA VAL A 81 -7.92 -19.97 -2.13
C VAL A 81 -8.88 -19.40 -3.18
N LEU A 82 -8.72 -18.12 -3.57
CA LEU A 82 -9.59 -17.46 -4.54
C LEU A 82 -8.93 -17.29 -5.92
N PRO A 83 -9.72 -17.18 -6.99
CA PRO A 83 -9.24 -16.72 -8.29
C PRO A 83 -8.63 -15.32 -8.19
N LEU A 84 -7.58 -15.03 -8.99
CA LEU A 84 -6.91 -13.72 -8.98
C LEU A 84 -7.90 -12.57 -9.24
N ALA A 85 -8.80 -12.74 -10.20
CA ALA A 85 -9.79 -11.74 -10.56
C ALA A 85 -10.71 -11.37 -9.38
N GLN A 86 -11.22 -12.36 -8.66
CA GLN A 86 -12.10 -12.14 -7.49
C GLN A 86 -11.33 -11.51 -6.33
N THR A 87 -10.10 -11.97 -6.07
CA THR A 87 -9.25 -11.41 -5.02
C THR A 87 -8.98 -9.93 -5.26
N TYR A 88 -8.55 -9.56 -6.47
CA TYR A 88 -8.30 -8.16 -6.79
C TYR A 88 -9.57 -7.31 -6.79
N ALA A 89 -10.69 -7.84 -7.29
CA ALA A 89 -11.97 -7.12 -7.24
C ALA A 89 -12.32 -6.70 -5.80
N LEU A 90 -12.18 -7.62 -4.83
CA LEU A 90 -12.40 -7.30 -3.42
C LEU A 90 -11.36 -6.33 -2.87
N LEU A 91 -10.06 -6.54 -3.16
CA LEU A 91 -9.00 -5.64 -2.71
C LEU A 91 -9.18 -4.21 -3.22
N PHE A 92 -9.88 -4.02 -4.35
CA PHE A 92 -10.21 -2.69 -4.87
C PHE A 92 -11.22 -1.90 -4.05
N LEU A 93 -11.84 -2.51 -3.04
CA LEU A 93 -12.56 -1.77 -2.00
C LEU A 93 -11.61 -0.94 -1.13
N THR A 94 -10.30 -1.23 -1.13
CA THR A 94 -9.30 -0.50 -0.33
C THR A 94 -9.29 1.00 -0.61
N PRO A 95 -9.22 1.52 -1.85
CA PRO A 95 -9.27 2.96 -2.13
C PRO A 95 -10.59 3.60 -1.69
N VAL A 96 -11.69 2.86 -1.79
CA VAL A 96 -13.01 3.28 -1.30
C VAL A 96 -12.95 3.52 0.20
N LEU A 97 -12.46 2.53 0.94
CA LEU A 97 -12.38 2.57 2.39
C LEU A 97 -11.36 3.63 2.86
N ILE A 98 -10.20 3.76 2.19
CA ILE A 98 -9.25 4.84 2.46
C ILE A 98 -9.93 6.21 2.34
N THR A 99 -10.69 6.43 1.28
CA THR A 99 -11.37 7.71 1.05
C THR A 99 -12.45 7.96 2.10
N ALA A 100 -13.27 6.96 2.43
CA ALA A 100 -14.30 7.11 3.45
C ALA A 100 -13.70 7.40 4.85
N LEU A 101 -12.64 6.68 5.22
CA LEU A 101 -11.98 6.85 6.51
C LEU A 101 -11.04 8.07 6.57
N SER A 102 -10.61 8.63 5.44
CA SER A 102 -9.80 9.85 5.43
C SER A 102 -10.55 11.06 6.02
N ILE A 103 -11.88 11.07 5.92
CA ILE A 103 -12.73 12.13 6.49
C ILE A 103 -12.57 12.19 8.02
N PRO A 104 -12.90 11.14 8.80
CA PRO A 104 -12.81 11.21 10.26
C PRO A 104 -11.37 11.15 10.79
N ILE A 105 -10.43 10.50 10.08
CA ILE A 105 -9.06 10.28 10.58
C ILE A 105 -8.10 11.41 10.21
N LEU A 106 -8.21 11.95 8.98
CA LEU A 106 -7.32 12.98 8.46
C LEU A 106 -7.99 14.36 8.38
N GLY A 107 -9.31 14.46 8.58
CA GLY A 107 -10.06 15.70 8.43
C GLY A 107 -10.18 16.15 6.96
N GLU A 108 -10.02 15.24 6.00
CA GLU A 108 -10.10 15.57 4.58
C GLU A 108 -11.56 15.80 4.17
N THR A 109 -11.82 16.80 3.33
CA THR A 109 -13.15 17.03 2.75
C THR A 109 -13.28 16.26 1.44
N VAL A 110 -14.25 15.36 1.37
CA VAL A 110 -14.52 14.54 0.18
C VAL A 110 -15.74 15.12 -0.55
N GLY A 111 -15.52 15.67 -1.74
CA GLY A 111 -16.60 16.22 -2.56
C GLY A 111 -17.51 15.15 -3.17
N LEU A 112 -18.75 15.55 -3.51
CA LEU A 112 -19.78 14.67 -4.07
C LEU A 112 -19.28 13.83 -5.26
N TYR A 113 -18.49 14.42 -6.14
CA TYR A 113 -17.94 13.71 -7.31
C TYR A 113 -17.01 12.52 -6.95
N ARG A 114 -16.27 12.63 -5.85
CA ARG A 114 -15.45 11.51 -5.35
C ARG A 114 -16.34 10.38 -4.84
N TRP A 115 -17.45 10.72 -4.16
CA TRP A 115 -18.45 9.75 -3.75
C TRP A 115 -19.12 9.05 -4.93
N CYS A 116 -19.50 9.79 -5.97
CA CYS A 116 -20.04 9.19 -7.19
C CYS A 116 -19.06 8.20 -7.84
N ALA A 117 -17.78 8.57 -7.94
CA ALA A 117 -16.77 7.69 -8.49
C ALA A 117 -16.56 6.43 -7.62
N ILE A 118 -16.56 6.58 -6.29
CA ILE A 118 -16.51 5.47 -5.34
C ILE A 118 -17.67 4.49 -5.57
N ILE A 119 -18.88 4.99 -5.72
CA ILE A 119 -20.08 4.17 -5.97
C ILE A 119 -19.96 3.42 -7.31
N VAL A 120 -19.50 4.10 -8.36
CA VAL A 120 -19.26 3.45 -9.67
C VAL A 120 -18.20 2.36 -9.56
N GLY A 121 -17.10 2.60 -8.85
CA GLY A 121 -16.08 1.59 -8.60
C GLY A 121 -16.61 0.40 -7.80
N PHE A 122 -17.43 0.65 -6.78
CA PHE A 122 -18.09 -0.39 -5.99
C PHE A 122 -19.05 -1.25 -6.83
N VAL A 123 -19.85 -0.62 -7.69
CA VAL A 123 -20.71 -1.35 -8.66
C VAL A 123 -19.85 -2.22 -9.57
N GLY A 124 -18.71 -1.71 -10.06
CA GLY A 124 -17.76 -2.49 -10.83
C GLY A 124 -17.25 -3.73 -10.09
N VAL A 125 -16.95 -3.61 -8.78
CA VAL A 125 -16.56 -4.74 -7.92
C VAL A 125 -17.70 -5.78 -7.85
N LEU A 126 -18.95 -5.35 -7.65
CA LEU A 126 -20.11 -6.26 -7.61
C LEU A 126 -20.32 -6.98 -8.94
N VAL A 127 -20.09 -6.30 -10.06
CA VAL A 127 -20.19 -6.92 -11.40
C VAL A 127 -19.12 -8.01 -11.58
N VAL A 128 -17.86 -7.74 -11.15
CA VAL A 128 -16.78 -8.75 -11.22
C VAL A 128 -17.03 -9.95 -10.31
N LEU A 129 -17.60 -9.71 -9.13
CA LEU A 129 -17.82 -10.77 -8.13
C LEU A 129 -18.96 -11.73 -8.51
N GLU A 130 -19.91 -11.29 -9.34
CA GLU A 130 -21.09 -12.09 -9.70
C GLU A 130 -21.73 -12.79 -8.48
N PRO A 131 -22.23 -12.05 -7.48
CA PRO A 131 -22.58 -12.60 -6.17
C PRO A 131 -23.65 -13.70 -6.21
N ASN A 132 -24.44 -13.78 -7.31
CA ASN A 132 -25.45 -14.83 -7.51
C ASN A 132 -24.86 -16.17 -7.97
N SER A 133 -23.64 -16.18 -8.50
CA SER A 133 -22.96 -17.37 -9.03
C SER A 133 -21.81 -17.85 -8.14
N THR A 134 -21.32 -17.01 -7.20
CA THR A 134 -20.19 -17.33 -6.33
C THR A 134 -20.64 -17.81 -4.95
N VAL A 135 -20.14 -18.97 -4.54
CA VAL A 135 -20.28 -19.42 -3.15
C VAL A 135 -19.28 -18.64 -2.29
N LEU A 136 -19.81 -17.86 -1.34
CA LEU A 136 -18.98 -17.12 -0.38
C LEU A 136 -18.21 -18.12 0.51
N ASN A 137 -16.91 -17.96 0.57
CA ASN A 137 -16.02 -18.76 1.41
C ASN A 137 -15.15 -17.86 2.33
N VAL A 138 -14.36 -18.48 3.19
CA VAL A 138 -13.47 -17.78 4.15
C VAL A 138 -12.47 -16.85 3.44
N GLY A 139 -12.10 -17.15 2.18
CA GLY A 139 -11.22 -16.29 1.38
C GLY A 139 -11.81 -14.90 1.14
N HIS A 140 -13.13 -14.79 0.94
CA HIS A 140 -13.79 -13.48 0.77
C HIS A 140 -13.75 -12.65 2.05
N LEU A 141 -13.96 -13.30 3.22
CA LEU A 141 -13.83 -12.62 4.52
C LEU A 141 -12.38 -12.17 4.78
N ALA A 142 -11.42 -13.00 4.41
CA ALA A 142 -10.00 -12.63 4.47
C ALA A 142 -9.70 -11.41 3.59
N CYS A 143 -10.22 -11.35 2.37
CA CYS A 143 -10.09 -10.16 1.52
C CYS A 143 -10.62 -8.90 2.19
N LEU A 144 -11.81 -8.95 2.81
CA LEU A 144 -12.38 -7.79 3.53
C LEU A 144 -11.51 -7.39 4.73
N GLY A 145 -10.95 -8.38 5.45
CA GLY A 145 -9.96 -8.13 6.50
C GLY A 145 -8.71 -7.44 5.97
N ALA A 146 -8.18 -7.91 4.84
CA ALA A 146 -7.04 -7.29 4.16
C ALA A 146 -7.34 -5.85 3.72
N VAL A 147 -8.54 -5.59 3.18
CA VAL A 147 -9.01 -4.24 2.79
C VAL A 147 -9.02 -3.29 3.99
N ALA A 148 -9.63 -3.69 5.10
CA ALA A 148 -9.72 -2.86 6.30
C ALA A 148 -8.33 -2.57 6.90
N ALA A 149 -7.49 -3.59 7.00
CA ALA A 149 -6.13 -3.47 7.51
C ALA A 149 -5.24 -2.62 6.58
N SER A 150 -5.31 -2.83 5.26
CA SER A 150 -4.58 -2.05 4.27
C SER A 150 -4.97 -0.58 4.28
N ALA A 151 -6.27 -0.28 4.36
CA ALA A 151 -6.77 1.09 4.49
C ALA A 151 -6.23 1.76 5.77
N THR A 152 -6.25 1.06 6.88
CA THR A 152 -5.69 1.54 8.16
C THR A 152 -4.20 1.86 8.03
N ASN A 153 -3.41 0.94 7.44
CA ASN A 153 -1.98 1.16 7.17
C ASN A 153 -1.75 2.40 6.29
N ALA A 154 -2.50 2.56 5.20
CA ALA A 154 -2.36 3.69 4.28
C ALA A 154 -2.64 5.04 4.97
N LEU A 155 -3.71 5.11 5.77
CA LEU A 155 -4.10 6.32 6.51
C LEU A 155 -3.07 6.68 7.59
N ILE A 156 -2.56 5.69 8.34
CA ILE A 156 -1.49 5.92 9.32
C ILE A 156 -0.23 6.39 8.59
N THR A 157 0.16 5.73 7.49
CA THR A 157 1.31 6.12 6.67
C THR A 157 1.18 7.57 6.19
N ARG A 158 -0.01 7.99 5.77
CA ARG A 158 -0.29 9.37 5.38
C ARG A 158 -0.19 10.34 6.56
N LYS A 159 -0.74 9.95 7.71
CA LYS A 159 -0.80 10.80 8.92
C LYS A 159 0.59 11.09 9.50
N ILE A 160 1.46 10.08 9.58
CA ILE A 160 2.78 10.20 10.22
C ILE A 160 3.94 10.29 9.22
N GLY A 161 3.73 9.96 7.95
CA GLY A 161 4.80 9.72 6.96
C GLY A 161 5.74 10.89 6.72
N GLN A 162 5.26 12.14 6.84
CA GLN A 162 6.11 13.33 6.69
C GLN A 162 7.02 13.57 7.91
N ARG A 163 6.63 13.08 9.08
CA ARG A 163 7.38 13.26 10.34
C ARG A 163 8.23 12.05 10.68
N GLU A 164 7.88 10.87 10.15
CA GLU A 164 8.63 9.63 10.33
C GLU A 164 9.64 9.40 9.22
N LYS A 165 10.76 8.81 9.56
CA LYS A 165 11.79 8.42 8.59
C LYS A 165 11.32 7.22 7.78
N THR A 166 11.67 7.20 6.49
CA THR A 166 11.36 6.06 5.61
C THR A 166 11.96 4.76 6.14
N SER A 167 13.19 4.81 6.69
CA SER A 167 13.84 3.65 7.32
C SER A 167 13.00 3.05 8.45
N VAL A 168 12.47 3.88 9.35
CA VAL A 168 11.60 3.46 10.46
C VAL A 168 10.32 2.83 9.90
N MET A 169 9.74 3.46 8.89
CA MET A 169 8.50 2.97 8.26
C MET A 169 8.68 1.64 7.50
N LEU A 170 9.90 1.28 7.10
CA LEU A 170 10.21 0.00 6.45
C LEU A 170 10.58 -1.09 7.47
N ILE A 171 11.41 -0.75 8.47
CA ILE A 171 11.98 -1.73 9.42
C ILE A 171 10.94 -2.26 10.41
N TYR A 172 10.14 -1.38 11.00
CA TYR A 172 9.21 -1.80 12.06
C TYR A 172 8.17 -2.83 11.60
N PRO A 173 7.50 -2.66 10.43
CA PRO A 173 6.63 -3.71 9.89
C PRO A 173 7.38 -5.00 9.56
N LEU A 174 8.62 -4.90 9.07
CA LEU A 174 9.44 -6.07 8.76
C LEU A 174 9.72 -6.89 10.03
N ILE A 175 10.22 -6.23 11.09
CA ILE A 175 10.49 -6.88 12.39
C ILE A 175 9.19 -7.43 12.99
N GLY A 176 8.11 -6.66 12.97
CA GLY A 176 6.83 -7.08 13.51
C GLY A 176 6.26 -8.30 12.79
N ASN A 177 6.26 -8.32 11.45
CA ASN A 177 5.87 -9.48 10.66
C ASN A 177 6.74 -10.70 10.97
N PHE A 178 8.05 -10.51 11.07
CA PHE A 178 8.99 -11.60 11.41
C PHE A 178 8.65 -12.22 12.76
N LEU A 179 8.42 -11.40 13.79
CA LEU A 179 8.09 -11.88 15.13
C LEU A 179 6.71 -12.56 15.17
N ILE A 180 5.68 -11.93 14.59
CA ILE A 180 4.30 -12.46 14.62
C ILE A 180 4.23 -13.78 13.85
N MET A 181 4.77 -13.83 12.62
CA MET A 181 4.74 -15.04 11.79
C MET A 181 5.69 -16.11 12.31
N GLY A 182 6.83 -15.70 12.90
CA GLY A 182 7.79 -16.60 13.54
C GLY A 182 7.24 -17.36 14.73
N MET A 183 6.33 -16.77 15.51
CA MET A 183 5.64 -17.45 16.61
C MET A 183 4.71 -18.56 16.10
N ILE A 184 4.17 -18.43 14.90
CA ILE A 184 3.24 -19.40 14.30
C ILE A 184 4.00 -20.48 13.53
N MET A 185 5.20 -20.15 13.06
CA MET A 185 6.01 -20.98 12.18
C MET A 185 6.22 -22.43 12.66
N PRO A 186 6.51 -22.72 13.94
CA PRO A 186 6.70 -24.09 14.42
C PRO A 186 5.49 -25.01 14.21
N PHE A 187 4.30 -24.45 14.09
CA PHE A 187 3.05 -25.23 13.94
C PHE A 187 2.64 -25.48 12.48
N VAL A 188 3.25 -24.76 11.53
CA VAL A 188 2.82 -24.76 10.12
C VAL A 188 3.98 -25.01 9.15
N TYR A 189 5.16 -25.34 9.66
CA TYR A 189 6.35 -25.49 8.83
C TYR A 189 6.30 -26.77 8.00
N GLU A 190 6.48 -26.61 6.69
CA GLU A 190 6.71 -27.68 5.74
C GLU A 190 8.06 -27.48 5.03
N PRO A 191 8.88 -28.55 4.85
CA PRO A 191 10.17 -28.43 4.18
C PRO A 191 10.02 -27.92 2.74
N MET A 192 10.86 -26.95 2.36
CA MET A 192 10.84 -26.33 1.04
C MET A 192 12.03 -26.76 0.18
N PRO A 193 11.82 -27.23 -1.06
CA PRO A 193 12.90 -27.44 -2.02
C PRO A 193 13.50 -26.09 -2.44
N LEU A 194 14.76 -26.12 -2.91
CA LEU A 194 15.53 -24.93 -3.26
C LEU A 194 14.83 -24.06 -4.32
N ALA A 195 14.12 -24.68 -5.26
CA ALA A 195 13.36 -23.94 -6.28
C ALA A 195 12.25 -23.06 -5.68
N HIS A 196 11.52 -23.57 -4.67
CA HIS A 196 10.48 -22.82 -3.98
C HIS A 196 11.06 -21.71 -3.09
N LEU A 197 12.22 -21.95 -2.47
CA LEU A 197 12.97 -20.91 -1.76
C LEU A 197 13.40 -19.77 -2.71
N GLY A 198 13.79 -20.09 -3.95
CA GLY A 198 14.05 -19.11 -5.01
C GLY A 198 12.81 -18.27 -5.34
N GLY A 199 11.64 -18.91 -5.40
CA GLY A 199 10.36 -18.23 -5.56
C GLY A 199 10.06 -17.25 -4.40
N ILE A 200 10.34 -17.66 -3.15
CA ILE A 200 10.18 -16.77 -1.99
C ILE A 200 11.18 -15.61 -2.01
N ALA A 201 12.43 -15.85 -2.43
CA ALA A 201 13.39 -14.75 -2.60
C ALA A 201 12.92 -13.73 -3.63
N LEU A 202 12.28 -14.19 -4.73
CA LEU A 202 11.66 -13.31 -5.72
C LEU A 202 10.48 -12.52 -5.13
N ILE A 203 9.58 -13.19 -4.37
CA ILE A 203 8.51 -12.52 -3.61
C ILE A 203 9.09 -11.41 -2.74
N SER A 204 10.16 -11.69 -2.00
CA SER A 204 10.80 -10.75 -1.07
C SER A 204 11.35 -9.53 -1.79
N LEU A 205 12.04 -9.76 -2.92
CA LEU A 205 12.60 -8.67 -3.73
C LEU A 205 11.51 -7.78 -4.32
N LEU A 206 10.52 -8.38 -4.98
CA LEU A 206 9.41 -7.66 -5.60
C LEU A 206 8.57 -6.92 -4.56
N GLY A 207 8.23 -7.59 -3.45
CA GLY A 207 7.47 -7.01 -2.35
C GLY A 207 8.19 -5.86 -1.66
N PHE A 208 9.51 -5.98 -1.42
CA PHE A 208 10.32 -4.90 -0.87
C PHE A 208 10.36 -3.68 -1.78
N LEU A 209 10.62 -3.87 -3.07
CA LEU A 209 10.65 -2.79 -4.05
C LEU A 209 9.28 -2.12 -4.20
N ALA A 210 8.22 -2.92 -4.25
CA ALA A 210 6.85 -2.44 -4.30
C ALA A 210 6.49 -1.61 -3.06
N MET A 211 6.75 -2.16 -1.85
CA MET A 211 6.51 -1.47 -0.59
C MET A 211 7.28 -0.16 -0.49
N PHE A 212 8.54 -0.15 -0.94
CA PHE A 212 9.37 1.06 -0.98
C PHE A 212 8.73 2.12 -1.90
N CYS A 213 8.38 1.75 -3.14
CA CYS A 213 7.75 2.65 -4.11
C CYS A 213 6.42 3.22 -3.59
N ILE A 214 5.55 2.37 -3.01
CA ILE A 214 4.25 2.78 -2.48
C ILE A 214 4.41 3.67 -1.24
N THR A 215 5.33 3.31 -0.32
CA THR A 215 5.61 4.14 0.86
C THR A 215 6.06 5.53 0.46
N LEU A 216 6.97 5.66 -0.51
CA LEU A 216 7.39 6.96 -1.03
C LEU A 216 6.23 7.70 -1.70
N ALA A 217 5.40 7.01 -2.50
CA ALA A 217 4.26 7.63 -3.15
C ALA A 217 3.26 8.23 -2.13
N PHE A 218 2.93 7.52 -1.04
CA PHE A 218 2.06 8.03 0.03
C PHE A 218 2.70 9.14 0.88
N LYS A 219 4.03 9.22 0.92
CA LYS A 219 4.72 10.36 1.58
C LYS A 219 4.63 11.62 0.75
N GLU A 220 4.84 11.52 -0.55
CA GLU A 220 4.96 12.66 -1.48
C GLU A 220 3.60 13.18 -1.99
N ALA A 221 2.59 12.30 -2.06
CA ALA A 221 1.29 12.63 -2.65
C ALA A 221 0.13 12.33 -1.71
N SER A 222 -1.03 12.98 -1.96
CA SER A 222 -2.26 12.72 -1.22
C SER A 222 -2.74 11.28 -1.44
N ALA A 223 -3.42 10.72 -0.43
CA ALA A 223 -4.00 9.38 -0.54
C ALA A 223 -4.99 9.26 -1.71
N GLY A 224 -5.71 10.35 -2.01
CA GLY A 224 -6.64 10.41 -3.13
C GLY A 224 -6.01 10.32 -4.52
N VAL A 225 -4.70 10.61 -4.65
CA VAL A 225 -3.94 10.43 -5.90
C VAL A 225 -3.33 9.04 -5.97
N VAL A 226 -2.74 8.56 -4.87
CA VAL A 226 -1.99 7.30 -4.84
C VAL A 226 -2.92 6.08 -4.84
N ALA A 227 -3.99 6.11 -4.04
CA ALA A 227 -4.88 4.96 -3.89
C ALA A 227 -5.55 4.52 -5.22
N PRO A 228 -6.06 5.42 -6.09
CA PRO A 228 -6.64 4.99 -7.38
C PRO A 228 -5.65 4.31 -8.31
N MET A 229 -4.35 4.53 -8.17
CA MET A 229 -3.34 3.86 -9.00
C MET A 229 -3.30 2.33 -8.74
N GLN A 230 -3.83 1.87 -7.60
CA GLN A 230 -4.01 0.45 -7.32
C GLN A 230 -4.91 -0.24 -8.34
N TYR A 231 -5.87 0.46 -8.94
CA TYR A 231 -6.75 -0.12 -9.95
C TYR A 231 -6.02 -0.62 -11.19
N SER A 232 -4.78 -0.16 -11.45
CA SER A 232 -3.95 -0.74 -12.51
C SER A 232 -3.67 -2.24 -12.33
N GLN A 233 -3.76 -2.77 -11.11
CA GLN A 233 -3.55 -4.18 -10.83
C GLN A 233 -4.58 -5.10 -11.49
N ILE A 234 -5.80 -4.60 -11.82
CA ILE A 234 -6.81 -5.41 -12.50
C ILE A 234 -6.38 -5.83 -13.91
N ILE A 235 -5.64 -4.96 -14.59
CA ILE A 235 -5.09 -5.26 -15.91
C ILE A 235 -4.12 -6.44 -15.81
N TRP A 236 -3.25 -6.40 -14.81
CA TRP A 236 -2.32 -7.48 -14.53
C TRP A 236 -3.03 -8.76 -14.08
N ALA A 237 -4.09 -8.64 -13.24
CA ALA A 237 -4.91 -9.78 -12.81
C ALA A 237 -5.51 -10.54 -14.00
N GLY A 238 -6.05 -9.82 -14.98
CA GLY A 238 -6.59 -10.43 -16.21
C GLY A 238 -5.49 -11.12 -17.01
N ILE A 239 -4.39 -10.41 -17.31
CA ILE A 239 -3.28 -10.95 -18.10
C ILE A 239 -2.67 -12.19 -17.43
N PHE A 240 -2.34 -12.08 -16.15
CA PHE A 240 -1.67 -13.17 -15.43
C PHE A 240 -2.60 -14.32 -15.08
N GLY A 241 -3.88 -14.03 -14.81
CA GLY A 241 -4.91 -15.04 -14.58
C GLY A 241 -5.07 -15.97 -15.78
N THR A 242 -5.13 -15.42 -16.99
CA THR A 242 -5.22 -16.19 -18.24
C THR A 242 -3.92 -16.92 -18.58
N ILE A 243 -2.77 -16.24 -18.53
CA ILE A 243 -1.49 -16.82 -18.99
C ILE A 243 -1.00 -17.93 -18.06
N PHE A 244 -1.01 -17.71 -16.74
CA PHE A 244 -0.40 -18.60 -15.76
C PHE A 244 -1.38 -19.57 -15.09
N PHE A 245 -2.66 -19.21 -15.02
CA PHE A 245 -3.66 -19.99 -14.27
C PHE A 245 -4.83 -20.46 -15.12
N HIS A 246 -4.78 -20.25 -16.44
CA HIS A 246 -5.83 -20.64 -17.39
C HIS A 246 -7.23 -20.21 -16.95
N GLN A 247 -7.33 -19.02 -16.31
CA GLN A 247 -8.61 -18.45 -15.88
C GLN A 247 -9.29 -17.79 -17.08
N ASP A 248 -10.52 -18.17 -17.36
CA ASP A 248 -11.31 -17.55 -18.40
C ASP A 248 -11.71 -16.13 -18.00
N LEU A 249 -11.50 -15.18 -18.90
CA LEU A 249 -11.97 -13.80 -18.72
C LEU A 249 -13.43 -13.74 -19.16
N SER A 250 -14.34 -13.69 -18.18
CA SER A 250 -15.75 -13.47 -18.47
C SER A 250 -16.00 -12.04 -18.97
N TRP A 251 -17.04 -11.83 -19.76
CA TRP A 251 -17.45 -10.48 -20.16
C TRP A 251 -17.86 -9.61 -18.96
N THR A 252 -18.37 -10.22 -17.91
CA THR A 252 -18.67 -9.56 -16.64
C THR A 252 -17.41 -9.05 -15.96
N PHE A 253 -16.30 -9.84 -15.97
CA PHE A 253 -15.01 -9.36 -15.49
C PHE A 253 -14.54 -8.14 -16.29
N VAL A 254 -14.57 -8.19 -17.62
CA VAL A 254 -14.14 -7.06 -18.48
C VAL A 254 -14.99 -5.81 -18.22
N GLY A 255 -16.32 -5.96 -18.16
CA GLY A 255 -17.24 -4.85 -17.88
C GLY A 255 -17.00 -4.22 -16.49
N GLY A 256 -16.89 -5.06 -15.46
CA GLY A 256 -16.60 -4.60 -14.10
C GLY A 256 -15.22 -3.96 -13.96
N ALA A 257 -14.19 -4.54 -14.61
CA ALA A 257 -12.86 -3.98 -14.66
C ALA A 257 -12.83 -2.58 -15.30
N LEU A 258 -13.55 -2.38 -16.40
CA LEU A 258 -13.69 -1.07 -17.04
C LEU A 258 -14.35 -0.04 -16.12
N LEU A 259 -15.41 -0.42 -15.39
CA LEU A 259 -16.04 0.45 -14.40
C LEU A 259 -15.07 0.85 -13.28
N ILE A 260 -14.31 -0.10 -12.73
CA ILE A 260 -13.34 0.14 -11.67
C ILE A 260 -12.23 1.07 -12.16
N VAL A 261 -11.62 0.76 -13.32
CA VAL A 261 -10.51 1.55 -13.87
C VAL A 261 -10.97 2.95 -14.25
N SER A 262 -12.13 3.10 -14.91
CA SER A 262 -12.67 4.42 -15.28
C SER A 262 -12.97 5.28 -14.06
N SER A 263 -13.54 4.71 -13.01
CA SER A 263 -13.76 5.36 -11.72
C SER A 263 -12.44 5.84 -11.09
N GLY A 264 -11.43 4.96 -11.05
CA GLY A 264 -10.12 5.29 -10.51
C GLY A 264 -9.39 6.38 -11.29
N LEU A 265 -9.41 6.31 -12.63
CA LEU A 265 -8.83 7.34 -13.50
C LEU A 265 -9.54 8.68 -13.34
N TYR A 266 -10.86 8.69 -13.21
CA TYR A 266 -11.63 9.92 -12.97
C TYR A 266 -11.22 10.59 -11.65
N ILE A 267 -11.10 9.82 -10.56
CA ILE A 267 -10.61 10.34 -9.26
C ILE A 267 -9.19 10.89 -9.43
N GLY A 268 -8.28 10.09 -10.00
CA GLY A 268 -6.88 10.47 -10.19
C GLY A 268 -6.71 11.75 -11.01
N ARG A 269 -7.41 11.87 -12.15
CA ARG A 269 -7.37 13.06 -13.01
C ARG A 269 -7.85 14.31 -12.27
N ARG A 270 -8.92 14.20 -11.52
CA ARG A 270 -9.51 15.33 -10.79
C ARG A 270 -8.65 15.79 -9.62
N GLU A 271 -8.07 14.87 -8.88
CA GLU A 271 -7.11 15.20 -7.82
C GLU A 271 -5.86 15.87 -8.39
N TRP A 272 -5.38 15.42 -9.54
CA TRP A 272 -4.23 16.03 -10.22
C TRP A 272 -4.53 17.48 -10.65
N THR A 273 -5.70 17.74 -11.22
CA THR A 273 -6.10 19.11 -11.60
C THR A 273 -6.23 20.03 -10.39
N LYS A 274 -6.72 19.51 -9.25
CA LYS A 274 -6.77 20.28 -7.99
C LYS A 274 -5.38 20.48 -7.37
N ALA A 275 -4.49 19.50 -7.45
CA ALA A 275 -3.13 19.61 -6.95
C ALA A 275 -2.32 20.68 -7.71
N GLY A 276 -2.57 20.85 -9.01
CA GLY A 276 -2.00 21.95 -9.80
C GLY A 276 -2.53 23.36 -9.41
N SER A 277 -3.69 23.42 -8.76
CA SER A 277 -4.30 24.67 -8.23
C SER A 277 -3.89 24.98 -6.78
N PHE A 278 -3.43 23.98 -6.03
CA PHE A 278 -2.86 24.19 -4.70
C PHE A 278 -1.37 24.54 -4.86
N LYS A 279 -1.03 25.83 -4.75
CA LYS A 279 0.34 26.22 -4.39
C LYS A 279 0.70 25.41 -3.15
N PRO A 280 1.84 24.69 -3.13
CA PRO A 280 2.22 23.94 -1.95
C PRO A 280 2.21 24.89 -0.76
N VAL A 281 1.61 24.49 0.36
CA VAL A 281 1.55 25.31 1.59
C VAL A 281 2.95 25.73 2.06
N LEU A 282 3.99 25.03 1.62
CA LEU A 282 5.40 25.37 1.81
C LEU A 282 5.89 26.53 0.94
N SER A 283 5.13 26.96 -0.09
CA SER A 283 5.47 28.15 -0.90
C SER A 283 4.81 29.45 -0.40
N THR A 284 3.90 29.36 0.57
CA THR A 284 3.53 30.54 1.36
C THR A 284 4.70 30.81 2.29
N GLY A 285 5.58 31.67 1.84
CA GLY A 285 6.74 32.18 2.57
C GLY A 285 6.39 32.94 3.85
N THR A 286 5.73 32.26 4.78
CA THR A 286 5.52 32.70 6.15
C THR A 286 6.54 32.08 7.10
N PHE A 287 7.58 31.42 6.62
CA PHE A 287 8.85 31.40 7.32
C PHE A 287 9.66 32.62 6.87
N ARG A 288 9.13 33.83 7.06
CA ARG A 288 9.99 34.93 7.47
C ARG A 288 10.44 34.57 8.87
N PRO A 289 11.72 34.39 9.12
CA PRO A 289 12.25 34.55 10.46
C PRO A 289 12.11 36.07 10.73
N ASP A 290 10.98 36.52 11.26
CA ASP A 290 10.90 37.73 12.06
C ASP A 290 11.59 37.46 13.39
N SER A 291 12.83 36.97 13.31
CA SER A 291 13.87 37.25 14.28
C SER A 291 14.17 38.73 14.06
N GLY A 292 13.63 39.58 14.91
CA GLY A 292 13.83 41.03 14.91
C GLY A 292 15.27 41.51 15.13
N LEU A 293 16.22 40.92 14.44
CA LEU A 293 17.59 41.37 14.25
C LEU A 293 17.71 41.87 12.81
N ARG A 294 17.16 43.07 12.57
CA ARG A 294 17.53 43.86 11.41
C ARG A 294 18.96 44.34 11.64
N PRO A 295 19.96 43.96 10.83
CA PRO A 295 21.35 44.47 10.96
C PRO A 295 21.45 45.99 10.68
N ARG A 296 20.35 46.63 10.29
CA ARG A 296 20.31 48.04 9.98
C ARG A 296 20.36 48.99 11.20
N PHE A 297 20.18 48.50 12.41
CA PHE A 297 20.23 49.38 13.61
C PHE A 297 21.59 49.51 14.22
N LEU A 298 22.59 48.70 13.85
CA LEU A 298 23.94 48.77 14.38
C LEU A 298 24.91 49.64 13.55
N LEU A 299 24.59 49.90 12.26
CA LEU A 299 25.45 50.72 11.40
C LEU A 299 25.12 52.21 11.42
N SER A 300 23.90 52.60 11.91
CA SER A 300 23.54 54.01 11.99
C SER A 300 24.08 54.76 13.23
N ARG A 301 24.67 54.02 14.21
CA ARG A 301 25.34 54.65 15.39
C ARG A 301 26.85 54.77 15.27
N ALA A 302 27.49 54.15 14.26
CA ALA A 302 28.93 54.21 14.07
C ALA A 302 29.39 55.41 13.18
N PHE A 303 28.47 56.11 12.55
CA PHE A 303 28.79 57.26 11.69
C PHE A 303 28.18 58.60 12.14
N ARG A 304 27.92 58.75 13.44
CA ARG A 304 27.66 60.05 14.05
C ARG A 304 28.67 60.33 15.17
N LYS A 305 29.85 60.67 14.76
CA LYS A 305 30.76 61.60 15.44
C LYS A 305 31.59 62.30 14.38
#